data_055dbe2fa172df2355c3b9ccad2a0b7f
#
_entry.id   055dbe2fa172df2355c3b9ccad2a0b7f
#
_cell.length_a   1.000
_cell.length_b   1.000
_cell.length_c   1.000
_cell.angle_alpha   90.00
_cell.angle_beta   90.00
_cell.angle_gamma   90.00
#
_symmetry.space_group_name_H-M   'P 1'
#
loop_
_entity.id
_entity.type
_entity.pdbx_description
1 polymer ?
#
loop_
_entity_poly.entity_id
_entity_poly.type
_entity_poly.pdbx_seq_one_letter_code
_entity_poly.pdbx_strand_id
1 'polypeptide(L)'
;MPKMSISEVKAMLASEKANALAAMSAARLAEERADAMDYYLGDMRKDMPAQDGRSRAVSTDVADTIEGLMPSLMDIFAGSDEVVRFEPVGPEDVAAAQQETDYVNHVFMQQNPGFMILYSFIKDALLSKVGIVKVWWEEREEESRETYYDLTDDQFALLAQDVAESNGAMKIVAHTVHDMLDRRDTSQTAS
;
A
#
# COMPACT_ATOMS: atom_id res chain seq x y z
N MET A 1 -20.93 18.57 24.66
CA MET A 1 -20.36 19.59 23.76
C MET A 1 -21.44 20.09 22.84
N PRO A 2 -21.61 21.40 22.60
CA PRO A 2 -22.59 21.91 21.65
C PRO A 2 -22.26 21.37 20.24
N LYS A 3 -23.25 20.84 19.54
CA LYS A 3 -23.08 20.38 18.16
C LYS A 3 -22.95 21.60 17.26
N MET A 4 -21.80 21.75 16.59
CA MET A 4 -21.59 22.78 15.59
C MET A 4 -22.50 22.52 14.38
N SER A 5 -23.00 23.58 13.77
CA SER A 5 -23.75 23.49 12.51
C SER A 5 -22.80 23.16 11.34
N ILE A 6 -23.33 22.56 10.28
CA ILE A 6 -22.55 22.22 9.08
C ILE A 6 -21.91 23.48 8.45
N SER A 7 -22.59 24.62 8.52
CA SER A 7 -22.07 25.90 8.01
C SER A 7 -20.86 26.40 8.81
N GLU A 8 -20.90 26.27 10.14
CA GLU A 8 -19.77 26.65 11.03
C GLU A 8 -18.56 25.75 10.79
N VAL A 9 -18.79 24.43 10.64
CA VAL A 9 -17.70 23.48 10.32
C VAL A 9 -17.06 23.81 8.97
N LYS A 10 -17.86 24.09 7.93
CA LYS A 10 -17.35 24.50 6.61
C LYS A 10 -16.54 25.81 6.67
N ALA A 11 -17.03 26.80 7.42
CA ALA A 11 -16.32 28.07 7.57
C ALA A 11 -14.99 27.88 8.29
N MET A 12 -14.97 27.10 9.37
CA MET A 12 -13.74 26.76 10.10
C MET A 12 -12.74 26.02 9.21
N LEU A 13 -13.17 25.00 8.47
CA LEU A 13 -12.30 24.27 7.56
C LEU A 13 -11.72 25.16 6.45
N ALA A 14 -12.54 26.08 5.91
CA ALA A 14 -12.08 27.03 4.90
C ALA A 14 -11.00 27.97 5.46
N SER A 15 -11.20 28.48 6.69
CA SER A 15 -10.26 29.33 7.40
C SER A 15 -8.94 28.59 7.69
N GLU A 16 -9.01 27.39 8.24
CA GLU A 16 -7.82 26.57 8.55
C GLU A 16 -7.05 26.19 7.28
N LYS A 17 -7.75 25.86 6.20
CA LYS A 17 -7.12 25.63 4.90
C LYS A 17 -6.38 26.87 4.39
N ALA A 18 -6.99 28.04 4.47
CA ALA A 18 -6.37 29.29 4.03
C ALA A 18 -5.12 29.62 4.87
N ASN A 19 -5.19 29.44 6.19
CA ASN A 19 -4.07 29.64 7.11
C ASN A 19 -2.91 28.66 6.81
N ALA A 20 -3.22 27.39 6.59
CA ALA A 20 -2.22 26.37 6.25
C ALA A 20 -1.51 26.67 4.93
N LEU A 21 -2.27 27.08 3.90
CA LEU A 21 -1.68 27.45 2.60
C LEU A 21 -0.81 28.72 2.70
N ALA A 22 -1.23 29.71 3.48
CA ALA A 22 -0.45 30.92 3.71
C ALA A 22 0.86 30.60 4.45
N ALA A 23 0.81 29.73 5.47
CA ALA A 23 1.99 29.29 6.20
C ALA A 23 2.99 28.54 5.32
N MET A 24 2.50 27.63 4.45
CA MET A 24 3.34 26.91 3.49
C MET A 24 4.02 27.86 2.50
N SER A 25 3.30 28.86 1.99
CA SER A 25 3.83 29.86 1.08
C SER A 25 4.87 30.75 1.77
N ALA A 26 4.59 31.22 2.98
CA ALA A 26 5.52 32.04 3.76
C ALA A 26 6.83 31.30 4.09
N ALA A 27 6.75 30.00 4.35
CA ALA A 27 7.91 29.15 4.64
C ALA A 27 8.68 28.71 3.38
N ARG A 28 8.25 29.09 2.17
CA ARG A 28 8.86 28.69 0.88
C ARG A 28 9.04 27.16 0.73
N LEU A 29 8.17 26.38 1.36
CA LEU A 29 8.32 24.91 1.42
C LEU A 29 8.37 24.24 0.05
N ALA A 30 7.67 24.78 -0.94
CA ALA A 30 7.69 24.23 -2.30
C ALA A 30 9.07 24.39 -2.97
N GLU A 31 9.71 25.54 -2.80
CA GLU A 31 11.04 25.81 -3.33
C GLU A 31 12.09 24.95 -2.62
N GLU A 32 12.06 24.90 -1.28
CA GLU A 32 12.98 24.09 -0.49
C GLU A 32 12.88 22.59 -0.82
N ARG A 33 11.66 22.07 -1.09
CA ARG A 33 11.46 20.68 -1.51
C ARG A 33 12.00 20.42 -2.93
N ALA A 34 11.84 21.38 -3.83
CA ALA A 34 12.40 21.28 -5.17
C ALA A 34 13.94 21.25 -5.12
N ASP A 35 14.54 22.14 -4.34
CA ASP A 35 15.98 22.19 -4.14
C ASP A 35 16.50 20.91 -3.47
N ALA A 36 15.81 20.37 -2.46
CA ALA A 36 16.17 19.11 -1.82
C ALA A 36 16.15 17.94 -2.81
N MET A 37 15.18 17.91 -3.73
CA MET A 37 15.10 16.88 -4.77
C MET A 37 16.23 17.05 -5.80
N ASP A 38 16.55 18.28 -6.20
CA ASP A 38 17.68 18.55 -7.10
C ASP A 38 19.00 18.05 -6.47
N TYR A 39 19.24 18.31 -5.20
CA TYR A 39 20.42 17.81 -4.48
C TYR A 39 20.43 16.28 -4.35
N TYR A 40 19.29 15.66 -4.09
CA TYR A 40 19.17 14.20 -4.03
C TYR A 40 19.50 13.55 -5.38
N LEU A 41 19.04 14.15 -6.47
CA LEU A 41 19.32 13.69 -7.85
C LEU A 41 20.73 14.07 -8.35
N GLY A 42 21.48 14.86 -7.58
CA GLY A 42 22.77 15.39 -8.01
C GLY A 42 22.66 16.48 -9.10
N ASP A 43 21.49 17.11 -9.23
CA ASP A 43 21.28 18.19 -10.19
C ASP A 43 21.71 19.55 -9.62
N MET A 44 22.98 19.85 -9.79
CA MET A 44 23.61 21.09 -9.30
C MET A 44 23.64 22.20 -10.35
N ARG A 45 22.81 22.15 -11.41
CA ARG A 45 22.85 23.12 -12.51
C ARG A 45 22.57 24.57 -12.08
N LYS A 46 21.78 24.76 -11.02
CA LYS A 46 21.51 26.09 -10.44
C LYS A 46 22.73 26.68 -9.79
N ASP A 47 23.48 25.88 -9.00
CA ASP A 47 24.60 26.33 -8.17
C ASP A 47 25.94 26.26 -8.90
N MET A 48 26.04 25.32 -9.86
CA MET A 48 27.23 25.11 -10.67
C MET A 48 26.91 25.24 -12.17
N PRO A 49 26.86 26.46 -12.70
CA PRO A 49 26.63 26.67 -14.13
C PRO A 49 27.76 26.06 -14.96
N ALA A 50 27.43 25.63 -16.15
CA ALA A 50 28.37 24.98 -17.08
C ALA A 50 29.54 25.94 -17.41
N GLN A 51 30.77 25.42 -17.26
CA GLN A 51 32.00 26.06 -17.71
C GLN A 51 32.66 25.18 -18.78
N ASP A 52 33.09 25.83 -19.88
CA ASP A 52 33.80 25.14 -20.95
C ASP A 52 35.09 24.50 -20.45
N GLY A 53 35.31 23.21 -20.82
CA GLY A 53 36.50 22.47 -20.45
C GLY A 53 36.52 21.90 -19.02
N ARG A 54 35.44 22.08 -18.23
CA ARG A 54 35.33 21.49 -16.88
C ARG A 54 34.37 20.29 -16.83
N SER A 55 34.71 19.29 -16.02
CA SER A 55 33.83 18.18 -15.68
C SER A 55 32.61 18.69 -14.89
N ARG A 56 31.44 18.08 -15.16
CA ARG A 56 30.19 18.31 -14.41
C ARG A 56 29.85 17.13 -13.48
N ALA A 57 30.82 16.28 -13.18
CA ALA A 57 30.60 15.21 -12.22
C ALA A 57 30.32 15.78 -10.84
N VAL A 58 29.20 15.41 -10.27
CA VAL A 58 28.75 15.77 -8.92
C VAL A 58 28.63 14.50 -8.11
N SER A 59 29.05 14.54 -6.85
CA SER A 59 28.82 13.40 -5.94
C SER A 59 27.37 13.42 -5.45
N THR A 60 26.80 12.24 -5.20
CA THR A 60 25.43 12.02 -4.73
C THR A 60 25.36 11.86 -3.21
N ASP A 61 26.14 12.66 -2.47
CA ASP A 61 26.31 12.55 -1.01
C ASP A 61 24.96 12.58 -0.25
N VAL A 62 24.01 13.41 -0.73
CA VAL A 62 22.66 13.48 -0.14
C VAL A 62 21.90 12.19 -0.34
N ALA A 63 21.92 11.64 -1.56
CA ALA A 63 21.29 10.35 -1.86
C ALA A 63 21.94 9.23 -1.06
N ASP A 64 23.25 9.15 -1.04
CA ASP A 64 24.00 8.12 -0.32
C ASP A 64 23.73 8.17 1.18
N THR A 65 23.59 9.37 1.75
CA THR A 65 23.25 9.55 3.16
C THR A 65 21.82 9.08 3.45
N ILE A 66 20.84 9.49 2.64
CA ILE A 66 19.43 9.10 2.81
C ILE A 66 19.27 7.59 2.64
N GLU A 67 19.80 7.02 1.56
CA GLU A 67 19.72 5.58 1.31
C GLU A 67 20.48 4.77 2.38
N GLY A 68 21.56 5.31 2.94
CA GLY A 68 22.31 4.69 4.04
C GLY A 68 21.56 4.71 5.38
N LEU A 69 20.71 5.71 5.62
CA LEU A 69 19.88 5.81 6.83
C LEU A 69 18.62 4.92 6.75
N MET A 70 18.08 4.72 5.56
CA MET A 70 16.83 4.00 5.35
C MET A 70 16.79 2.59 5.98
N PRO A 71 17.80 1.73 5.82
CA PRO A 71 17.79 0.40 6.43
C PRO A 71 17.65 0.45 7.96
N SER A 72 18.40 1.34 8.61
CA SER A 72 18.35 1.49 10.07
C SER A 72 17.00 1.97 10.56
N LEU A 73 16.37 2.92 9.85
CA LEU A 73 15.04 3.40 10.18
C LEU A 73 13.98 2.33 9.93
N MET A 74 14.09 1.59 8.84
CA MET A 74 13.18 0.47 8.56
C MET A 74 13.30 -0.65 9.58
N ASP A 75 14.50 -0.94 10.08
CA ASP A 75 14.71 -1.92 11.15
C ASP A 75 14.03 -1.49 12.45
N ILE A 76 14.05 -0.19 12.76
CA ILE A 76 13.39 0.35 13.96
C ILE A 76 11.87 0.28 13.85
N PHE A 77 11.30 0.65 12.71
CA PHE A 77 9.85 0.81 12.56
C PHE A 77 9.13 -0.39 11.96
N ALA A 78 9.81 -1.23 11.22
CA ALA A 78 9.25 -2.40 10.53
C ALA A 78 10.12 -3.66 10.67
N GLY A 79 11.03 -3.69 11.65
CA GLY A 79 11.91 -4.84 11.92
C GLY A 79 11.19 -6.02 12.59
N SER A 80 9.94 -5.83 13.00
CA SER A 80 9.08 -6.88 13.55
C SER A 80 7.70 -6.85 12.88
N ASP A 81 6.97 -7.96 12.97
CA ASP A 81 5.58 -8.03 12.49
C ASP A 81 4.62 -7.18 13.35
N GLU A 82 5.06 -6.72 14.51
CA GLU A 82 4.30 -5.89 15.44
C GLU A 82 4.77 -4.43 15.34
N VAL A 83 4.15 -3.66 14.45
CA VAL A 83 4.44 -2.23 14.23
C VAL A 83 3.68 -1.34 15.21
N VAL A 84 2.48 -1.78 15.61
CA VAL A 84 1.60 -1.09 16.54
C VAL A 84 1.30 -2.01 17.71
N ARG A 85 1.32 -1.47 18.94
CA ARG A 85 0.96 -2.19 20.14
C ARG A 85 -0.03 -1.39 20.96
N PHE A 86 -1.14 -2.03 21.31
CA PHE A 86 -2.12 -1.48 22.24
C PHE A 86 -1.80 -1.94 23.66
N GLU A 87 -1.76 -1.02 24.58
CA GLU A 87 -1.54 -1.31 25.99
C GLU A 87 -2.88 -1.32 26.75
N PRO A 88 -3.14 -2.34 27.57
CA PRO A 88 -4.37 -2.40 28.36
C PRO A 88 -4.38 -1.31 29.42
N VAL A 89 -5.54 -0.69 29.64
CA VAL A 89 -5.72 0.30 30.71
C VAL A 89 -6.02 -0.38 32.05
N GLY A 90 -6.69 -1.53 32.02
CA GLY A 90 -7.02 -2.32 33.19
C GLY A 90 -6.82 -3.82 32.97
N PRO A 91 -6.87 -4.63 34.04
CA PRO A 91 -6.68 -6.08 33.94
C PRO A 91 -7.73 -6.77 33.05
N GLU A 92 -8.93 -6.19 32.95
CA GLU A 92 -10.05 -6.67 32.13
C GLU A 92 -9.81 -6.44 30.63
N ASP A 93 -8.96 -5.49 30.27
CA ASP A 93 -8.73 -5.08 28.87
C ASP A 93 -7.56 -5.83 28.22
N VAL A 94 -6.84 -6.68 28.96
CA VAL A 94 -5.61 -7.35 28.45
C VAL A 94 -5.89 -8.17 27.19
N ALA A 95 -6.96 -8.96 27.20
CA ALA A 95 -7.32 -9.79 26.06
C ALA A 95 -7.78 -8.97 24.84
N ALA A 96 -8.50 -7.86 25.09
CA ALA A 96 -8.95 -6.94 24.06
C ALA A 96 -7.77 -6.21 23.41
N ALA A 97 -6.86 -5.66 24.21
CA ALA A 97 -5.66 -4.96 23.73
C ALA A 97 -4.77 -5.88 22.88
N GLN A 98 -4.62 -7.16 23.26
CA GLN A 98 -3.89 -8.13 22.44
C GLN A 98 -4.58 -8.40 21.12
N GLN A 99 -5.91 -8.61 21.14
CA GLN A 99 -6.68 -8.83 19.91
C GLN A 99 -6.63 -7.61 18.98
N GLU A 100 -6.72 -6.40 19.52
CA GLU A 100 -6.59 -5.17 18.74
C GLU A 100 -5.20 -5.03 18.13
N THR A 101 -4.14 -5.36 18.89
CA THR A 101 -2.76 -5.38 18.41
C THR A 101 -2.61 -6.32 17.22
N ASP A 102 -3.05 -7.58 17.38
CA ASP A 102 -2.94 -8.60 16.35
C ASP A 102 -3.73 -8.22 15.09
N TYR A 103 -4.96 -7.72 15.28
CA TYR A 103 -5.83 -7.33 14.17
C TYR A 103 -5.27 -6.14 13.37
N VAL A 104 -4.84 -5.07 14.06
CA VAL A 104 -4.32 -3.88 13.39
C VAL A 104 -3.02 -4.19 12.64
N ASN A 105 -2.11 -4.96 13.25
CA ASN A 105 -0.88 -5.38 12.56
C ASN A 105 -1.17 -6.28 11.35
N HIS A 106 -2.14 -7.20 11.47
CA HIS A 106 -2.59 -8.02 10.34
C HIS A 106 -3.13 -7.16 9.19
N VAL A 107 -4.03 -6.22 9.48
CA VAL A 107 -4.59 -5.31 8.46
C VAL A 107 -3.48 -4.47 7.82
N PHE A 108 -2.56 -3.94 8.63
CA PHE A 108 -1.50 -3.06 8.11
C PHE A 108 -0.45 -3.81 7.30
N MET A 109 0.04 -4.96 7.77
CA MET A 109 1.15 -5.68 7.16
C MET A 109 0.73 -6.73 6.12
N GLN A 110 -0.47 -7.35 6.29
CA GLN A 110 -0.91 -8.45 5.43
C GLN A 110 -1.97 -8.02 4.41
N GLN A 111 -2.94 -7.20 4.80
CA GLN A 111 -3.98 -6.70 3.90
C GLN A 111 -3.55 -5.44 3.12
N ASN A 112 -2.53 -4.75 3.60
CA ASN A 112 -1.93 -3.61 2.94
C ASN A 112 -0.42 -3.82 2.79
N PRO A 113 0.25 -3.18 1.83
CA PRO A 113 1.70 -3.23 1.70
C PRO A 113 2.39 -2.35 2.77
N GLY A 114 2.19 -2.69 4.06
CA GLY A 114 2.60 -1.87 5.21
C GLY A 114 4.07 -1.48 5.19
N PHE A 115 4.95 -2.43 4.85
CA PHE A 115 6.39 -2.15 4.71
C PHE A 115 6.67 -1.04 3.68
N MET A 116 6.03 -1.12 2.49
CA MET A 116 6.22 -0.13 1.43
C MET A 116 5.62 1.23 1.78
N ILE A 117 4.51 1.23 2.54
CA ILE A 117 3.90 2.46 3.05
C ILE A 117 4.85 3.16 4.01
N LEU A 118 5.42 2.44 4.98
CA LEU A 118 6.41 2.98 5.92
C LEU A 118 7.67 3.45 5.19
N TYR A 119 8.19 2.65 4.26
CA TYR A 119 9.35 3.02 3.47
C TYR A 119 9.15 4.34 2.73
N SER A 120 8.05 4.47 2.00
CA SER A 120 7.73 5.69 1.25
C SER A 120 7.50 6.87 2.18
N PHE A 121 6.76 6.68 3.27
CA PHE A 121 6.50 7.71 4.27
C PHE A 121 7.79 8.27 4.89
N ILE A 122 8.71 7.39 5.32
CA ILE A 122 9.98 7.78 5.93
C ILE A 122 10.88 8.45 4.88
N LYS A 123 10.95 7.90 3.68
CA LYS A 123 11.75 8.48 2.59
C LYS A 123 11.25 9.85 2.20
N ASP A 124 9.94 10.05 2.09
CA ASP A 124 9.33 11.35 1.83
C ASP A 124 9.63 12.35 2.96
N ALA A 125 9.60 11.90 4.21
CA ALA A 125 9.94 12.75 5.35
C ALA A 125 11.40 13.22 5.32
N LEU A 126 12.34 12.36 4.94
CA LEU A 126 13.74 12.70 4.80
C LEU A 126 14.00 13.67 3.63
N LEU A 127 13.32 13.47 2.50
CA LEU A 127 13.46 14.30 1.30
C LEU A 127 12.71 15.63 1.41
N SER A 128 11.47 15.57 1.87
CA SER A 128 10.52 16.69 1.81
C SER A 128 10.18 17.29 3.17
N LYS A 129 10.92 16.92 4.22
CA LYS A 129 10.71 17.32 5.64
C LYS A 129 9.42 16.78 6.26
N VAL A 130 8.48 16.28 5.46
CA VAL A 130 7.19 15.74 5.91
C VAL A 130 6.81 14.53 5.08
N GLY A 131 6.51 13.42 5.75
CA GLY A 131 5.82 12.28 5.16
C GLY A 131 4.32 12.39 5.45
N ILE A 132 3.47 11.99 4.51
CA ILE A 132 2.01 12.04 4.65
C ILE A 132 1.44 10.68 4.29
N VAL A 133 0.65 10.11 5.20
CA VAL A 133 -0.13 8.90 4.96
C VAL A 133 -1.60 9.24 5.01
N LYS A 134 -2.37 8.76 4.03
CA LYS A 134 -3.82 8.87 3.99
C LYS A 134 -4.43 7.52 4.31
N VAL A 135 -5.36 7.50 5.26
CA VAL A 135 -6.11 6.30 5.66
C VAL A 135 -7.57 6.50 5.29
N TRP A 136 -8.19 5.49 4.67
CA TRP A 136 -9.62 5.48 4.36
C TRP A 136 -10.16 4.05 4.43
N TRP A 137 -11.45 3.92 4.57
CA TRP A 137 -12.14 2.65 4.48
C TRP A 137 -12.48 2.35 3.02
N GLU A 138 -12.23 1.11 2.59
CA GLU A 138 -12.56 0.62 1.25
C GLU A 138 -13.12 -0.80 1.38
N GLU A 139 -14.24 -1.05 0.76
CA GLU A 139 -14.75 -2.41 0.56
C GLU A 139 -14.22 -2.90 -0.79
N ARG A 140 -13.51 -4.02 -0.76
CA ARG A 140 -12.95 -4.63 -1.96
C ARG A 140 -13.52 -6.02 -2.13
N GLU A 141 -14.10 -6.26 -3.28
CA GLU A 141 -14.47 -7.61 -3.71
C GLU A 141 -13.27 -8.20 -4.47
N GLU A 142 -12.78 -9.33 -4.03
CA GLU A 142 -11.76 -10.09 -4.74
C GLU A 142 -12.42 -11.23 -5.50
N GLU A 143 -12.32 -11.20 -6.82
CA GLU A 143 -12.73 -12.30 -7.68
C GLU A 143 -11.52 -13.22 -7.92
N SER A 144 -11.60 -14.46 -7.46
CA SER A 144 -10.65 -15.51 -7.81
C SER A 144 -11.26 -16.46 -8.85
N ARG A 145 -10.44 -16.90 -9.80
CA ARG A 145 -10.88 -17.90 -10.78
C ARG A 145 -10.08 -19.18 -10.61
N GLU A 146 -10.80 -20.24 -10.33
CA GLU A 146 -10.23 -21.58 -10.27
C GLU A 146 -10.66 -22.38 -11.50
N THR A 147 -9.75 -23.22 -12.01
CA THR A 147 -10.01 -24.04 -13.17
C THR A 147 -9.71 -25.50 -12.81
N TYR A 148 -10.71 -26.33 -12.94
CA TYR A 148 -10.62 -27.76 -12.71
C TYR A 148 -10.62 -28.50 -14.03
N TYR A 149 -9.82 -29.56 -14.13
CA TYR A 149 -9.68 -30.38 -15.32
C TYR A 149 -10.00 -31.82 -14.99
N ASP A 150 -10.55 -32.54 -15.96
CA ASP A 150 -10.81 -34.00 -15.90
C ASP A 150 -11.66 -34.42 -14.68
N LEU A 151 -12.65 -33.59 -14.30
CA LEU A 151 -13.60 -33.92 -13.26
C LEU A 151 -14.50 -35.08 -13.72
N THR A 152 -14.74 -36.05 -12.84
CA THR A 152 -15.81 -37.05 -13.01
C THR A 152 -17.17 -36.38 -12.79
N ASP A 153 -18.25 -37.04 -13.27
CA ASP A 153 -19.63 -36.56 -13.10
C ASP A 153 -19.97 -36.34 -11.62
N ASP A 154 -19.53 -37.27 -10.74
CA ASP A 154 -19.74 -37.15 -9.30
C ASP A 154 -19.01 -35.97 -8.68
N GLN A 155 -17.77 -35.72 -9.08
CA GLN A 155 -16.98 -34.59 -8.62
C GLN A 155 -17.57 -33.25 -9.09
N PHE A 156 -18.05 -33.21 -10.34
CA PHE A 156 -18.73 -32.03 -10.88
C PHE A 156 -20.07 -31.80 -10.15
N ALA A 157 -20.81 -32.83 -9.82
CA ALA A 157 -22.07 -32.73 -9.05
C ALA A 157 -21.81 -32.13 -7.66
N LEU A 158 -20.75 -32.56 -6.96
CA LEU A 158 -20.35 -31.97 -5.67
C LEU A 158 -19.99 -30.50 -5.80
N LEU A 159 -19.18 -30.13 -6.80
CA LEU A 159 -18.82 -28.74 -7.06
C LEU A 159 -20.05 -27.87 -7.37
N ALA A 160 -20.98 -28.40 -8.16
CA ALA A 160 -22.24 -27.72 -8.47
C ALA A 160 -23.12 -27.54 -7.22
N GLN A 161 -23.09 -28.48 -6.29
CA GLN A 161 -23.77 -28.36 -5.00
C GLN A 161 -23.12 -27.25 -4.16
N ASP A 162 -21.79 -27.23 -4.03
CA ASP A 162 -21.05 -26.17 -3.29
C ASP A 162 -21.36 -24.77 -3.86
N VAL A 163 -21.41 -24.66 -5.19
CA VAL A 163 -21.80 -23.41 -5.86
C VAL A 163 -23.24 -23.00 -5.51
N ALA A 164 -24.18 -23.96 -5.48
CA ALA A 164 -25.56 -23.66 -5.13
C ALA A 164 -25.73 -23.25 -3.66
N GLU A 165 -24.92 -23.82 -2.76
CA GLU A 165 -24.93 -23.52 -1.32
C GLU A 165 -24.21 -22.20 -0.99
N SER A 166 -23.36 -21.70 -1.89
CA SER A 166 -22.54 -20.50 -1.68
C SER A 166 -23.32 -19.17 -1.66
N ASN A 167 -24.65 -19.19 -1.82
CA ASN A 167 -25.50 -17.98 -1.89
C ASN A 167 -25.01 -16.91 -2.91
N GLY A 168 -24.43 -17.35 -4.01
CA GLY A 168 -23.92 -16.47 -5.07
C GLY A 168 -22.47 -16.01 -4.91
N ALA A 169 -21.77 -16.45 -3.86
CA ALA A 169 -20.34 -16.19 -3.69
C ALA A 169 -19.48 -16.93 -4.72
N MET A 170 -19.97 -18.05 -5.26
CA MET A 170 -19.31 -18.80 -6.33
C MET A 170 -20.21 -18.90 -7.55
N LYS A 171 -19.60 -18.89 -8.75
CA LYS A 171 -20.32 -18.97 -10.02
C LYS A 171 -19.52 -19.82 -11.02
N ILE A 172 -20.18 -20.78 -11.66
CA ILE A 172 -19.59 -21.49 -12.80
C ILE A 172 -19.58 -20.56 -14.01
N VAL A 173 -18.39 -20.18 -14.47
CA VAL A 173 -18.21 -19.25 -15.59
C VAL A 173 -18.22 -19.99 -16.92
N ALA A 174 -17.61 -21.17 -16.98
CA ALA A 174 -17.56 -22.00 -18.17
C ALA A 174 -17.50 -23.49 -17.79
N HIS A 175 -18.17 -24.33 -18.54
CA HIS A 175 -18.15 -25.77 -18.39
C HIS A 175 -18.08 -26.40 -19.77
N THR A 176 -17.16 -27.35 -19.97
CA THR A 176 -17.00 -28.09 -21.21
C THR A 176 -16.98 -29.58 -20.90
N VAL A 177 -17.85 -30.35 -21.52
CA VAL A 177 -17.88 -31.81 -21.40
C VAL A 177 -17.09 -32.39 -22.56
N HIS A 178 -16.13 -33.25 -22.26
CA HIS A 178 -15.41 -34.04 -23.23
C HIS A 178 -15.90 -35.50 -23.16
N ASP A 179 -16.41 -36.02 -24.28
CA ASP A 179 -16.81 -37.41 -24.36
C ASP A 179 -15.55 -38.30 -24.39
N MET A 180 -15.51 -39.33 -23.54
CA MET A 180 -14.37 -40.28 -23.47
C MET A 180 -14.08 -41.02 -24.77
N LEU A 181 -15.03 -41.04 -25.70
CA LEU A 181 -14.87 -41.68 -27.01
C LEU A 181 -13.94 -40.91 -27.94
N ASP A 182 -13.84 -39.59 -27.80
CA ASP A 182 -12.96 -38.72 -28.62
C ASP A 182 -11.46 -38.92 -28.30
N ARG A 183 -11.12 -39.42 -27.11
CA ARG A 183 -9.70 -39.67 -26.72
C ARG A 183 -9.11 -40.93 -27.38
N ARG A 184 -9.91 -41.85 -27.90
CA ARG A 184 -9.40 -43.08 -28.54
C ARG A 184 -8.99 -42.88 -29.97
N ASP A 185 -9.56 -41.90 -30.67
CA ASP A 185 -9.28 -41.70 -32.08
C ASP A 185 -8.03 -40.85 -32.34
N THR A 186 -7.57 -40.05 -31.40
CA THR A 186 -6.35 -39.24 -31.55
C THR A 186 -5.05 -40.01 -31.26
N SER A 187 -5.12 -41.20 -30.66
CA SER A 187 -3.93 -42.03 -30.37
C SER A 187 -3.59 -43.02 -31.52
N GLN A 188 -4.44 -43.14 -32.56
CA GLN A 188 -4.22 -44.04 -33.67
C GLN A 188 -3.66 -43.36 -34.93
N THR A 189 -3.40 -42.07 -34.93
CA THR A 189 -2.85 -41.34 -36.11
C THR A 189 -1.36 -41.00 -35.96
N ALA A 190 -0.64 -41.60 -35.00
CA ALA A 190 0.80 -41.53 -34.88
C ALA A 190 1.43 -42.89 -35.04
N SER A 191 1.45 -43.38 -36.29
CA SER A 191 2.27 -44.53 -36.73
C SER A 191 2.88 -44.19 -38.09
#